data_7fa524e63eab8137ee56014f8db9a634
#
_entry.id   7fa524e63eab8137ee56014f8db9a634
#
_cell.length_a   1.000
_cell.length_b   1.000
_cell.length_c   1.000
_cell.angle_alpha   90.00
_cell.angle_beta   90.00
_cell.angle_gamma   90.00
#
_symmetry.space_group_name_H-M   'P 1'
#
loop_
_entity.id
_entity.type
_entity.pdbx_description
1 polymer ?
#
loop_
_entity_poly.entity_id
_entity_poly.type
_entity_poly.pdbx_seq_one_letter_code
_entity_poly.pdbx_strand_id
1 'polypeptide(L)'
;RTRTSDYYSELRRSVFCLCPLGWAPWSPRIVESVISGCVPVIIADMIALPFPHAINWSQISVTVAEKDVDKLGKILEKVAHTNLTTIQKNLWNEPYRRALLYTDPLANGDATWQIFELLSRKLRDSKATKLHRRQKQKIHDGSEMEDRWMNPISEI
;
A
#
# COMPACT_ATOMS: atom_id res chain seq x y z
N ARG A 1 -22.04 -23.27 -2.88
CA ARG A 1 -21.26 -22.30 -2.06
C ARG A 1 -21.85 -22.29 -0.66
N THR A 2 -21.27 -23.03 0.23
CA THR A 2 -21.59 -22.97 1.66
C THR A 2 -21.00 -21.66 2.20
N ARG A 3 -21.85 -20.69 2.53
CA ARG A 3 -21.44 -19.56 3.38
C ARG A 3 -21.28 -20.14 4.78
N THR A 4 -20.07 -20.18 5.29
CA THR A 4 -19.83 -20.47 6.71
C THR A 4 -20.42 -19.32 7.51
N SER A 5 -21.40 -19.61 8.35
CA SER A 5 -21.97 -18.65 9.32
C SER A 5 -20.94 -18.16 10.35
N ASP A 6 -19.74 -18.72 10.31
CA ASP A 6 -18.72 -18.59 11.37
C ASP A 6 -17.37 -18.06 10.84
N TYR A 7 -17.39 -17.36 9.72
CA TYR A 7 -16.18 -16.86 9.03
C TYR A 7 -15.21 -16.08 9.93
N TYR A 8 -15.73 -15.14 10.72
CA TYR A 8 -14.87 -14.35 11.61
C TYR A 8 -14.34 -15.14 12.80
N SER A 9 -15.05 -16.15 13.25
CA SER A 9 -14.58 -17.08 14.27
C SER A 9 -13.42 -17.93 13.74
N GLU A 10 -13.52 -18.39 12.50
CA GLU A 10 -12.46 -19.14 11.84
C GLU A 10 -11.19 -18.28 11.66
N LEU A 11 -11.32 -17.01 11.23
CA LEU A 11 -10.20 -16.10 11.15
C LEU A 11 -9.48 -15.93 12.50
N ARG A 12 -10.25 -15.73 13.59
CA ARG A 12 -9.68 -15.52 14.94
C ARG A 12 -8.97 -16.75 15.50
N ARG A 13 -9.33 -17.95 15.07
CA ARG A 13 -8.70 -19.21 15.52
C ARG A 13 -7.57 -19.65 14.59
N SER A 14 -7.39 -18.99 13.44
CA SER A 14 -6.37 -19.33 12.46
C SER A 14 -5.08 -18.58 12.75
N VAL A 15 -3.96 -19.24 12.61
CA VAL A 15 -2.61 -18.63 12.69
C VAL A 15 -2.31 -17.88 11.39
N PHE A 16 -2.55 -18.52 10.25
CA PHE A 16 -2.34 -17.99 8.91
C PHE A 16 -3.66 -17.90 8.15
N CYS A 17 -3.93 -16.78 7.53
CA CYS A 17 -5.10 -16.53 6.70
C CYS A 17 -4.70 -16.33 5.25
N LEU A 18 -5.05 -17.27 4.39
CA LEU A 18 -4.71 -17.21 2.97
C LEU A 18 -5.49 -16.10 2.27
N CYS A 19 -4.77 -15.18 1.65
CA CYS A 19 -5.29 -14.02 0.94
C CYS A 19 -4.82 -14.06 -0.52
N PRO A 20 -5.31 -15.01 -1.34
CA PRO A 20 -5.03 -14.99 -2.77
C PRO A 20 -5.69 -13.78 -3.43
N LEU A 21 -5.17 -13.36 -4.58
CA LEU A 21 -5.85 -12.41 -5.44
C LEU A 21 -7.26 -12.89 -5.77
N GLY A 22 -8.20 -11.96 -5.67
CA GLY A 22 -9.56 -12.19 -6.13
C GLY A 22 -9.71 -11.80 -7.60
N TRP A 23 -10.96 -11.59 -8.02
CA TRP A 23 -11.29 -11.05 -9.34
C TRP A 23 -10.72 -9.63 -9.56
N ALA A 24 -10.61 -8.83 -8.51
CA ALA A 24 -9.93 -7.53 -8.50
C ALA A 24 -8.53 -7.67 -7.85
N PRO A 25 -7.57 -6.79 -8.15
CA PRO A 25 -6.21 -6.85 -7.60
C PRO A 25 -6.14 -6.37 -6.13
N TRP A 26 -7.11 -6.77 -5.32
CA TRP A 26 -7.18 -6.54 -3.89
C TRP A 26 -8.11 -7.57 -3.24
N SER A 27 -7.98 -7.76 -1.92
CA SER A 27 -8.84 -8.64 -1.16
C SER A 27 -9.18 -8.01 0.20
N PRO A 28 -10.46 -7.86 0.57
CA PRO A 28 -10.86 -7.39 1.89
C PRO A 28 -10.37 -8.31 3.00
N ARG A 29 -10.14 -9.59 2.70
CA ARG A 29 -9.61 -10.58 3.65
C ARG A 29 -8.27 -10.17 4.23
N ILE A 30 -7.43 -9.41 3.51
CA ILE A 30 -6.16 -8.91 4.04
C ILE A 30 -6.39 -8.05 5.28
N VAL A 31 -7.32 -7.10 5.18
CA VAL A 31 -7.69 -6.21 6.31
C VAL A 31 -8.38 -7.00 7.42
N GLU A 32 -9.34 -7.86 7.08
CA GLU A 32 -10.09 -8.69 8.02
C GLU A 32 -9.17 -9.63 8.80
N SER A 33 -8.12 -10.18 8.16
CA SER A 33 -7.11 -11.01 8.80
C SER A 33 -6.34 -10.23 9.87
N VAL A 34 -5.82 -9.04 9.52
CA VAL A 34 -5.10 -8.19 10.47
C VAL A 34 -5.99 -7.84 11.67
N ILE A 35 -7.23 -7.41 11.44
CA ILE A 35 -8.16 -7.04 12.49
C ILE A 35 -8.48 -8.23 13.40
N SER A 36 -8.57 -9.43 12.83
CA SER A 36 -8.85 -10.67 13.56
C SER A 36 -7.62 -11.25 14.28
N GLY A 37 -6.41 -10.68 14.08
CA GLY A 37 -5.16 -11.20 14.65
C GLY A 37 -4.59 -12.43 13.93
N CYS A 38 -5.08 -12.71 12.72
CA CYS A 38 -4.59 -13.77 11.85
C CYS A 38 -3.50 -13.22 10.91
N VAL A 39 -2.38 -13.90 10.76
CA VAL A 39 -1.29 -13.47 9.87
C VAL A 39 -1.74 -13.59 8.42
N PRO A 40 -1.89 -12.48 7.67
CA PRO A 40 -2.27 -12.55 6.26
C PRO A 40 -1.14 -13.17 5.43
N VAL A 41 -1.48 -14.20 4.68
CA VAL A 41 -0.60 -14.82 3.68
C VAL A 41 -1.03 -14.32 2.30
N ILE A 42 -0.34 -13.33 1.81
CA ILE A 42 -0.67 -12.64 0.56
C ILE A 42 -0.06 -13.42 -0.59
N ILE A 43 -0.92 -13.99 -1.44
CA ILE A 43 -0.51 -14.77 -2.61
C ILE A 43 -0.78 -13.90 -3.84
N ALA A 44 0.23 -13.12 -4.22
CA ALA A 44 0.12 -12.16 -5.32
C ALA A 44 1.50 -11.62 -5.71
N ASP A 45 1.76 -11.49 -6.99
CA ASP A 45 3.03 -10.94 -7.50
C ASP A 45 3.01 -9.41 -7.55
N MET A 46 1.86 -8.81 -7.86
CA MET A 46 1.73 -7.35 -8.01
C MET A 46 0.45 -6.84 -7.36
N ILE A 47 0.47 -6.67 -6.05
CA ILE A 47 -0.68 -6.14 -5.31
C ILE A 47 -0.33 -4.78 -4.67
N ALA A 48 -1.23 -3.82 -4.81
CA ALA A 48 -1.15 -2.58 -4.05
C ALA A 48 -1.84 -2.78 -2.69
N LEU A 49 -1.05 -2.86 -1.63
CA LEU A 49 -1.56 -3.00 -0.27
C LEU A 49 -2.05 -1.64 0.27
N PRO A 50 -3.09 -1.61 1.13
CA PRO A 50 -3.61 -0.38 1.68
C PRO A 50 -2.56 0.34 2.55
N PHE A 51 -2.51 1.65 2.42
CA PHE A 51 -1.73 2.56 3.26
C PHE A 51 -0.26 2.15 3.50
N PRO A 52 0.55 1.89 2.43
CA PRO A 52 1.92 1.44 2.58
C PRO A 52 2.84 2.48 3.24
N HIS A 53 2.40 3.73 3.34
CA HIS A 53 3.08 4.81 4.04
C HIS A 53 2.88 4.78 5.56
N ALA A 54 1.81 4.13 6.03
CA ALA A 54 1.44 4.00 7.44
C ALA A 54 1.68 2.59 7.99
N ILE A 55 1.64 1.57 7.12
CA ILE A 55 1.72 0.15 7.49
C ILE A 55 2.91 -0.49 6.80
N ASN A 56 3.83 -1.02 7.59
CA ASN A 56 4.89 -1.87 7.06
C ASN A 56 4.39 -3.32 6.94
N TRP A 57 3.82 -3.63 5.77
CA TRP A 57 3.23 -4.93 5.50
C TRP A 57 4.19 -6.09 5.62
N SER A 58 5.48 -5.89 5.35
CA SER A 58 6.50 -6.94 5.49
C SER A 58 6.70 -7.40 6.94
N GLN A 59 6.29 -6.58 7.91
CA GLN A 59 6.39 -6.91 9.33
C GLN A 59 5.15 -7.63 9.89
N ILE A 60 4.03 -7.61 9.18
CA ILE A 60 2.74 -8.14 9.66
C ILE A 60 2.09 -9.16 8.73
N SER A 61 2.75 -9.51 7.62
CA SER A 61 2.23 -10.46 6.64
C SER A 61 3.34 -11.35 6.08
N VAL A 62 2.92 -12.42 5.41
CA VAL A 62 3.80 -13.28 4.60
C VAL A 62 3.38 -13.10 3.14
N THR A 63 4.32 -12.73 2.28
CA THR A 63 4.07 -12.64 0.84
C THR A 63 4.64 -13.87 0.14
N VAL A 64 3.84 -14.49 -0.69
CA VAL A 64 4.18 -15.68 -1.47
C VAL A 64 3.94 -15.38 -2.94
N ALA A 65 4.95 -15.56 -3.77
CA ALA A 65 4.79 -15.40 -5.22
C ALA A 65 3.83 -16.47 -5.78
N GLU A 66 3.04 -16.12 -6.78
CA GLU A 66 2.04 -17.02 -7.37
C GLU A 66 2.67 -18.33 -7.88
N LYS A 67 3.88 -18.25 -8.44
CA LYS A 67 4.66 -19.43 -8.91
C LYS A 67 5.12 -20.37 -7.77
N ASP A 68 5.11 -19.91 -6.52
CA ASP A 68 5.60 -20.67 -5.37
C ASP A 68 4.46 -21.26 -4.51
N VAL A 69 3.22 -21.18 -4.99
CA VAL A 69 2.03 -21.71 -4.28
C VAL A 69 2.18 -23.19 -3.93
N ASP A 70 2.78 -23.99 -4.82
CA ASP A 70 3.03 -25.42 -4.57
C ASP A 70 3.95 -25.67 -3.37
N LYS A 71 4.75 -24.66 -2.99
CA LYS A 71 5.68 -24.70 -1.85
C LYS A 71 5.09 -24.05 -0.59
N LEU A 72 3.84 -23.61 -0.64
CA LEU A 72 3.20 -22.82 0.43
C LEU A 72 3.37 -23.46 1.81
N GLY A 73 3.11 -24.76 1.93
CA GLY A 73 3.26 -25.48 3.21
C GLY A 73 4.64 -25.33 3.81
N LYS A 74 5.69 -25.56 3.02
CA LYS A 74 7.10 -25.43 3.46
C LYS A 74 7.46 -23.98 3.83
N ILE A 75 6.92 -23.00 3.09
CA ILE A 75 7.13 -21.57 3.38
C ILE A 75 6.52 -21.21 4.73
N LEU A 76 5.27 -21.63 4.97
CA LEU A 76 4.57 -21.32 6.22
C LEU A 76 5.20 -22.04 7.42
N GLU A 77 5.62 -23.29 7.25
CA GLU A 77 6.35 -24.04 8.26
C GLU A 77 7.65 -23.32 8.65
N LYS A 78 8.44 -22.88 7.66
CA LYS A 78 9.64 -22.07 7.91
C LYS A 78 9.32 -20.80 8.69
N VAL A 79 8.30 -20.05 8.28
CA VAL A 79 7.88 -18.83 8.99
C VAL A 79 7.43 -19.14 10.41
N ALA A 80 6.69 -20.23 10.62
CA ALA A 80 6.23 -20.66 11.94
C ALA A 80 7.41 -20.89 12.90
N HIS A 81 8.49 -21.46 12.42
CA HIS A 81 9.69 -21.74 13.23
C HIS A 81 10.63 -20.55 13.41
N THR A 82 10.59 -19.54 12.54
CA THR A 82 11.57 -18.44 12.55
C THR A 82 10.99 -17.11 13.02
N ASN A 83 9.90 -16.64 12.41
CA ASN A 83 9.45 -15.25 12.53
C ASN A 83 8.01 -15.09 13.04
N LEU A 84 7.25 -16.17 13.23
CA LEU A 84 5.82 -16.10 13.53
C LEU A 84 5.53 -15.23 14.76
N THR A 85 6.24 -15.44 15.86
CA THR A 85 6.03 -14.68 17.11
C THR A 85 6.23 -13.18 16.90
N THR A 86 7.24 -12.79 16.10
CA THR A 86 7.50 -11.40 15.78
C THR A 86 6.38 -10.80 14.93
N ILE A 87 5.94 -11.52 13.89
CA ILE A 87 4.83 -11.09 13.03
C ILE A 87 3.55 -10.94 13.84
N GLN A 88 3.22 -11.91 14.68
CA GLN A 88 2.04 -11.86 15.56
C GLN A 88 2.08 -10.69 16.53
N LYS A 89 3.25 -10.41 17.14
CA LYS A 89 3.43 -9.25 18.00
C LYS A 89 3.19 -7.95 17.22
N ASN A 90 3.71 -7.86 16.01
CA ASN A 90 3.56 -6.68 15.16
C ASN A 90 2.13 -6.49 14.66
N LEU A 91 1.36 -7.57 14.46
CA LEU A 91 -0.08 -7.49 14.13
C LEU A 91 -0.89 -6.71 15.18
N TRP A 92 -0.46 -6.75 16.45
CA TRP A 92 -1.11 -6.02 17.53
C TRP A 92 -0.61 -4.59 17.68
N ASN A 93 0.26 -4.12 16.78
CA ASN A 93 0.68 -2.72 16.75
C ASN A 93 -0.54 -1.84 16.47
N GLU A 94 -0.89 -1.05 17.48
CA GLU A 94 -2.12 -0.25 17.48
C GLU A 94 -2.19 0.74 16.30
N PRO A 95 -1.14 1.50 15.93
CA PRO A 95 -1.10 2.33 14.74
C PRO A 95 -1.45 1.58 13.44
N TYR A 96 -0.98 0.36 13.26
CA TYR A 96 -1.28 -0.43 12.05
C TYR A 96 -2.74 -0.83 12.00
N ARG A 97 -3.29 -1.28 13.13
CA ARG A 97 -4.70 -1.68 13.23
C ARG A 97 -5.62 -0.48 13.04
N ARG A 98 -5.30 0.63 13.68
CA ARG A 98 -6.06 1.88 13.56
C ARG A 98 -6.12 2.35 12.11
N ALA A 99 -4.99 2.33 11.40
CA ALA A 99 -4.93 2.72 10.00
C ALA A 99 -5.85 1.91 9.07
N LEU A 100 -6.31 0.75 9.50
CA LEU A 100 -7.23 -0.12 8.74
C LEU A 100 -8.70 -0.01 9.19
N LEU A 101 -8.99 0.74 10.23
CA LEU A 101 -10.33 0.88 10.81
C LEU A 101 -10.91 2.24 10.50
N TYR A 102 -12.19 2.26 10.15
CA TYR A 102 -13.00 3.49 10.12
C TYR A 102 -13.61 3.70 11.50
N THR A 103 -13.33 4.85 12.10
CA THR A 103 -13.84 5.17 13.44
C THR A 103 -14.88 6.29 13.38
N ASP A 104 -15.83 6.23 14.30
CA ASP A 104 -16.82 7.29 14.55
C ASP A 104 -16.83 7.62 16.05
N PRO A 105 -16.46 8.84 16.45
CA PRO A 105 -15.94 9.93 15.64
C PRO A 105 -14.57 9.62 15.00
N LEU A 106 -14.22 10.36 13.95
CA LEU A 106 -12.93 10.28 13.27
C LEU A 106 -11.77 10.39 14.25
N ALA A 107 -10.85 9.42 14.19
CA ALA A 107 -9.65 9.42 15.01
C ALA A 107 -8.39 9.68 14.18
N ASN A 108 -7.43 10.35 14.79
CA ASN A 108 -6.13 10.57 14.18
C ASN A 108 -5.46 9.23 13.82
N GLY A 109 -5.09 9.07 12.56
CA GLY A 109 -4.41 7.87 12.07
C GLY A 109 -5.34 6.72 11.68
N ASP A 110 -6.66 6.88 11.71
CA ASP A 110 -7.61 5.89 11.20
C ASP A 110 -7.63 5.81 9.66
N ALA A 111 -8.39 4.90 9.08
CA ALA A 111 -8.46 4.70 7.64
C ALA A 111 -8.87 5.96 6.87
N THR A 112 -9.80 6.75 7.40
CA THR A 112 -10.23 8.01 6.81
C THR A 112 -9.10 9.03 6.82
N TRP A 113 -8.39 9.15 7.95
CA TRP A 113 -7.19 9.97 8.07
C TRP A 113 -6.14 9.58 7.03
N GLN A 114 -5.86 8.28 6.87
CA GLN A 114 -4.89 7.77 5.88
C GLN A 114 -5.28 8.14 4.45
N ILE A 115 -6.57 8.11 4.12
CA ILE A 115 -7.06 8.54 2.81
C ILE A 115 -6.79 10.03 2.59
N PHE A 116 -7.11 10.88 3.55
CA PHE A 116 -6.86 12.32 3.44
C PHE A 116 -5.36 12.63 3.35
N GLU A 117 -4.52 11.96 4.12
CA GLU A 117 -3.08 12.12 4.04
C GLU A 117 -2.54 11.73 2.66
N LEU A 118 -2.99 10.60 2.10
CA LEU A 118 -2.62 10.16 0.75
C LEU A 118 -3.05 11.15 -0.33
N LEU A 119 -4.28 11.67 -0.26
CA LEU A 119 -4.79 12.67 -1.18
C LEU A 119 -4.01 13.99 -1.07
N SER A 120 -3.70 14.42 0.15
CA SER A 120 -2.89 15.62 0.41
C SER A 120 -1.50 15.50 -0.22
N ARG A 121 -0.82 14.35 -0.07
CA ARG A 121 0.48 14.08 -0.72
C ARG A 121 0.39 14.14 -2.23
N LYS A 122 -0.59 13.47 -2.83
CA LYS A 122 -0.81 13.50 -4.29
C LYS A 122 -1.07 14.91 -4.82
N LEU A 123 -1.80 15.73 -4.08
CA LEU A 123 -2.06 17.12 -4.46
C LEU A 123 -0.79 17.98 -4.39
N ARG A 124 0.04 17.81 -3.36
CA ARG A 124 1.34 18.51 -3.24
C ARG A 124 2.26 18.13 -4.40
N ASP A 125 2.39 16.85 -4.71
CA ASP A 125 3.24 16.35 -5.80
C ASP A 125 2.75 16.87 -7.14
N SER A 126 1.45 16.89 -7.38
CA SER A 126 0.86 17.44 -8.61
C SER A 126 1.11 18.95 -8.77
N LYS A 127 1.03 19.73 -7.68
CA LYS A 127 1.34 21.17 -7.69
C LYS A 127 2.83 21.42 -7.94
N ALA A 128 3.70 20.68 -7.27
CA ALA A 128 5.15 20.78 -7.46
C ALA A 128 5.56 20.43 -8.90
N THR A 129 5.00 19.37 -9.47
CA THR A 129 5.25 18.97 -10.86
C THR A 129 4.77 20.03 -11.84
N LYS A 130 3.59 20.63 -11.63
CA LYS A 130 3.09 21.72 -12.48
C LYS A 130 3.96 22.97 -12.38
N LEU A 131 4.42 23.32 -11.19
CA LEU A 131 5.29 24.47 -10.98
C LEU A 131 6.64 24.26 -11.68
N HIS A 132 7.24 23.08 -11.53
CA HIS A 132 8.51 22.73 -12.18
C HIS A 132 8.40 22.77 -13.73
N ARG A 133 7.30 22.26 -14.29
CA ARG A 133 7.03 22.38 -15.75
C ARG A 133 6.93 23.83 -16.19
N ARG A 134 6.22 24.68 -15.45
CA ARG A 134 6.09 26.11 -15.76
C ARG A 134 7.43 26.85 -15.69
N GLN A 135 8.29 26.49 -14.72
CA GLN A 135 9.62 27.08 -14.63
C GLN A 135 10.51 26.67 -15.81
N LYS A 136 10.51 25.37 -16.19
CA LYS A 136 11.25 24.89 -17.37
C LYS A 136 10.79 25.57 -18.66
N GLN A 137 9.48 25.75 -18.82
CA GLN A 137 8.93 26.41 -20.00
C GLN A 137 9.35 27.89 -20.07
N LYS A 138 9.32 28.63 -18.97
CA LYS A 138 9.77 30.01 -18.90
C LYS A 138 11.27 30.17 -19.22
N ILE A 139 12.10 29.20 -18.79
CA ILE A 139 13.54 29.22 -19.13
C ILE A 139 13.73 28.97 -20.62
N HIS A 140 12.99 28.04 -21.22
CA HIS A 140 13.03 27.72 -22.63
C HIS A 140 12.56 28.94 -23.48
N ASP A 141 11.43 29.51 -23.15
CA ASP A 141 10.87 30.70 -23.79
C ASP A 141 11.78 31.91 -23.58
N GLY A 142 12.47 32.02 -22.45
CA GLY A 142 13.46 33.07 -22.17
C GLY A 142 14.75 32.95 -23.00
N SER A 143 15.25 31.71 -23.18
CA SER A 143 16.43 31.45 -24.01
C SER A 143 16.15 31.72 -25.52
N GLU A 144 14.95 31.37 -25.99
CA GLU A 144 14.54 31.72 -27.37
C GLU A 144 14.44 33.24 -27.60
N MET A 145 14.06 33.99 -26.54
CA MET A 145 14.06 35.46 -26.65
C MET A 145 15.48 36.05 -26.66
N GLU A 146 16.43 35.51 -25.90
CA GLU A 146 17.83 35.99 -25.94
C GLU A 146 18.51 35.69 -27.28
N ASP A 147 18.29 34.51 -27.85
CA ASP A 147 18.81 34.15 -29.17
C ASP A 147 18.24 35.07 -30.28
N ARG A 148 17.02 35.55 -30.13
CA ARG A 148 16.38 36.48 -31.07
C ARG A 148 16.94 37.89 -31.00
N TRP A 149 17.52 38.31 -29.90
CA TRP A 149 18.16 39.62 -29.73
C TRP A 149 19.65 39.59 -30.07
N MET A 150 20.29 38.41 -30.07
CA MET A 150 21.72 38.28 -30.40
C MET A 150 22.02 38.10 -31.89
N ASN A 151 21.01 37.91 -32.75
CA ASN A 151 21.20 37.84 -34.21
C ASN A 151 20.31 38.84 -34.98
N PRO A 152 20.61 40.16 -34.94
CA PRO A 152 19.81 41.13 -35.68
C PRO A 152 20.31 41.47 -37.07
N ILE A 153 21.21 40.74 -37.71
CA ILE A 153 21.63 41.11 -39.08
C ILE A 153 22.11 39.87 -39.86
N SER A 154 21.23 39.32 -40.68
CA SER A 154 21.63 38.66 -41.92
C SER A 154 20.48 38.67 -42.93
N GLU A 155 20.07 39.91 -43.34
CA GLU A 155 19.36 40.14 -44.61
C GLU A 155 19.64 41.57 -45.05
N ILE A 156 20.73 41.74 -45.82
CA ILE A 156 20.88 42.75 -46.88
C ILE A 156 21.50 42.04 -48.07
#